data_126c42b270a4747b5137836f11355f0e
#
_entry.id   126c42b270a4747b5137836f11355f0e
#
_cell.length_a   1.000
_cell.length_b   1.000
_cell.length_c   1.000
_cell.angle_alpha   90.00
_cell.angle_beta   90.00
_cell.angle_gamma   90.00
#
_symmetry.space_group_name_H-M   'P 1'
#
loop_
_entity.id
_entity.type
_entity.pdbx_description
1 polymer ?
#
loop_
_entity_poly.entity_id
_entity_poly.type
_entity_poly.pdbx_seq_one_letter_code
_entity_poly.pdbx_strand_id
1 'polypeptide(L)'
;MSYVNSACPHDCPSTCALEVEILSPEKIGKVRGAKENSYTAGVICSKVARYAERIHHPDRLLKPLRRIGPKGSGQFEEISWNAALDQVAEAFQKAEIEHGSESVWPYYYAGTMGLL
;
A
#
# COMPACT_ATOMS: atom_id res chain seq x y z
N MET A 1 -12.90 23.83 3.69
CA MET A 1 -11.95 22.83 3.18
C MET A 1 -10.67 22.98 3.98
N SER A 2 -10.21 21.94 4.64
CA SER A 2 -8.95 21.95 5.41
C SER A 2 -7.93 21.12 4.68
N TYR A 3 -6.67 21.60 4.67
CA TYR A 3 -5.53 20.87 4.19
C TYR A 3 -4.63 20.52 5.37
N VAL A 4 -4.06 19.32 5.38
CA VAL A 4 -3.06 18.91 6.34
C VAL A 4 -1.75 18.61 5.63
N ASN A 5 -0.65 18.91 6.30
CA ASN A 5 0.69 18.61 5.78
C ASN A 5 0.98 17.11 5.89
N SER A 6 1.65 16.58 4.89
CA SER A 6 2.10 15.20 4.84
C SER A 6 3.39 15.09 4.01
N ALA A 7 3.96 13.91 3.96
CA ALA A 7 5.10 13.59 3.11
C ALA A 7 4.74 12.44 2.16
N CYS A 8 5.40 12.41 1.02
CA CYS A 8 5.23 11.33 0.05
C CYS A 8 5.80 10.02 0.61
N PRO A 9 5.03 8.92 0.64
CA PRO A 9 5.47 7.63 1.18
C PRO A 9 6.22 6.77 0.16
N HIS A 10 6.44 7.27 -1.06
CA HIS A 10 7.16 6.52 -2.07
C HIS A 10 8.66 6.41 -1.75
N ASP A 11 9.21 5.29 -2.16
CA ASP A 11 10.63 5.03 -2.22
C ASP A 11 11.28 5.85 -3.36
N CYS A 12 11.44 7.14 -3.09
CA CYS A 12 11.92 8.11 -4.05
C CYS A 12 12.73 9.19 -3.33
N PRO A 13 13.94 9.53 -3.82
CA PRO A 13 14.81 10.50 -3.16
C PRO A 13 14.24 11.93 -3.13
N SER A 14 13.19 12.21 -3.89
CA SER A 14 12.53 13.54 -3.87
C SER A 14 11.76 13.83 -2.59
N THR A 15 11.32 12.81 -1.85
CA THR A 15 10.61 12.95 -0.55
C THR A 15 9.64 14.14 -0.49
N CYS A 16 8.79 14.27 -1.50
CA CYS A 16 7.97 15.46 -1.72
C CYS A 16 7.08 15.80 -0.52
N ALA A 17 7.11 17.03 -0.09
CA ALA A 17 6.16 17.57 0.87
C ALA A 17 4.79 17.74 0.22
N LEU A 18 3.75 17.28 0.93
CA LEU A 18 2.38 17.23 0.44
C LEU A 18 1.44 18.07 1.30
N GLU A 19 0.36 18.50 0.66
CA GLU A 19 -0.84 18.98 1.33
C GLU A 19 -2.02 18.12 0.88
N VAL A 20 -2.72 17.54 1.85
CA VAL A 20 -3.82 16.61 1.63
C VAL A 20 -5.12 17.26 2.07
N GLU A 21 -6.08 17.34 1.18
CA GLU A 21 -7.42 17.85 1.49
C GLU A 21 -8.19 16.83 2.33
N ILE A 22 -8.75 17.28 3.45
CA ILE A 22 -9.60 16.48 4.31
C ILE A 22 -11.06 16.81 4.01
N LEU A 23 -11.79 15.85 3.49
CA LEU A 23 -13.22 15.95 3.20
C LEU A 23 -14.06 15.46 4.38
N SER A 24 -13.61 14.41 5.07
CA SER A 24 -14.21 13.88 6.30
C SER A 24 -13.14 13.10 7.09
N PRO A 25 -13.41 12.63 8.32
CA PRO A 25 -12.46 11.81 9.08
C PRO A 25 -11.94 10.58 8.33
N GLU A 26 -12.73 10.04 7.40
CA GLU A 26 -12.41 8.83 6.64
C GLU A 26 -12.17 9.07 5.15
N LYS A 27 -12.21 10.35 4.71
CA LYS A 27 -12.13 10.66 3.27
C LYS A 27 -11.19 11.81 2.98
N ILE A 28 -10.19 11.54 2.17
CA ILE A 28 -9.32 12.56 1.60
C ILE A 28 -9.81 12.98 0.21
N GLY A 29 -9.54 14.22 -0.13
CA GLY A 29 -9.75 14.77 -1.45
C GLY A 29 -8.46 14.95 -2.23
N LYS A 30 -8.23 16.15 -2.73
CA LYS A 30 -7.06 16.46 -3.56
C LYS A 30 -5.75 16.33 -2.77
N VAL A 31 -4.76 15.69 -3.40
CA VAL A 31 -3.37 15.69 -2.94
C VAL A 31 -2.57 16.62 -3.85
N ARG A 32 -1.83 17.55 -3.25
CA ARG A 32 -0.99 18.50 -3.97
C ARG A 32 0.37 18.66 -3.28
N GLY A 33 1.34 19.19 -3.98
CA GLY A 33 2.62 19.55 -3.38
C GLY A 33 2.49 20.78 -2.48
N ALA A 34 3.21 20.77 -1.36
CA ALA A 34 3.27 21.90 -0.44
C ALA A 34 4.15 23.00 -1.04
N LYS A 35 3.55 24.11 -1.44
CA LYS A 35 4.25 25.22 -2.10
C LYS A 35 5.26 25.92 -1.19
N GLU A 36 4.99 25.94 0.10
CA GLU A 36 5.86 26.57 1.12
C GLU A 36 7.12 25.73 1.44
N ASN A 37 7.18 24.49 0.97
CA ASN A 37 8.38 23.69 1.11
C ASN A 37 9.46 24.17 0.14
N SER A 38 10.59 24.62 0.65
CA SER A 38 11.68 25.21 -0.14
C SER A 38 12.41 24.21 -1.06
N TYR A 39 12.35 22.92 -0.73
CA TYR A 39 13.00 21.86 -1.51
C TYR A 39 12.19 21.44 -2.73
N THR A 40 10.92 21.08 -2.54
CA THR A 40 10.07 20.59 -3.63
C THR A 40 9.14 21.63 -4.23
N ALA A 41 8.97 22.77 -3.56
CA ALA A 41 8.27 23.97 -4.06
C ALA A 41 6.92 23.67 -4.72
N GLY A 42 6.16 22.74 -4.14
CA GLY A 42 4.84 22.34 -4.65
C GLY A 42 4.86 21.34 -5.81
N VAL A 43 6.02 20.87 -6.25
CA VAL A 43 6.11 19.85 -7.30
C VAL A 43 5.82 18.48 -6.74
N ILE A 44 4.93 17.71 -7.40
CA ILE A 44 4.67 16.29 -7.15
C ILE A 44 4.47 15.56 -8.48
N CYS A 45 4.70 14.25 -8.47
CA CYS A 45 4.47 13.42 -9.65
C CYS A 45 2.97 13.04 -9.79
N SER A 46 2.58 12.65 -11.00
CA SER A 46 1.20 12.25 -11.32
C SER A 46 0.69 11.06 -10.50
N LYS A 47 1.58 10.16 -10.05
CA LYS A 47 1.20 9.02 -9.20
C LYS A 47 0.61 9.49 -7.87
N VAL A 48 1.32 10.38 -7.19
CA VAL A 48 0.94 10.90 -5.88
C VAL A 48 -0.27 11.83 -5.97
N ALA A 49 -0.34 12.67 -7.01
CA ALA A 49 -1.47 13.55 -7.25
C ALA A 49 -2.82 12.79 -7.34
N ARG A 50 -2.77 11.50 -7.71
CA ARG A 50 -3.96 10.65 -7.88
C ARG A 50 -4.20 9.67 -6.72
N TYR A 51 -3.56 9.86 -5.59
CA TYR A 51 -3.71 8.95 -4.44
C TYR A 51 -5.14 8.86 -3.91
N ALA A 52 -5.88 9.95 -3.87
CA ALA A 52 -7.28 9.92 -3.43
C ALA A 52 -8.14 9.03 -4.32
N GLU A 53 -7.93 9.06 -5.65
CA GLU A 53 -8.63 8.18 -6.58
C GLU A 53 -8.35 6.70 -6.30
N ARG A 54 -7.09 6.36 -6.00
CA ARG A 54 -6.69 4.99 -5.67
C ARG A 54 -7.23 4.53 -4.32
N ILE A 55 -7.14 5.40 -3.30
CA ILE A 55 -7.55 5.07 -1.93
C ILE A 55 -9.07 4.85 -1.86
N HIS A 56 -9.83 5.68 -2.58
CA HIS A 56 -11.30 5.63 -2.58
C HIS A 56 -11.88 4.95 -3.83
N HIS A 57 -11.08 4.16 -4.54
CA HIS A 57 -11.56 3.44 -5.72
C HIS A 57 -12.61 2.40 -5.32
N PRO A 58 -13.76 2.29 -6.04
CA PRO A 58 -14.81 1.35 -5.69
C PRO A 58 -14.37 -0.12 -5.72
N ASP A 59 -13.41 -0.45 -6.60
CA ASP A 59 -12.88 -1.83 -6.72
C ASP A 59 -11.69 -2.09 -5.77
N ARG A 60 -11.42 -1.18 -4.83
CA ARG A 60 -10.34 -1.39 -3.87
C ARG A 60 -10.68 -2.56 -2.96
N LEU A 61 -9.76 -3.52 -2.86
CA LEU A 61 -9.87 -4.64 -1.93
C LEU A 61 -9.76 -4.14 -0.49
N LEU A 62 -10.80 -4.38 0.32
CA LEU A 62 -10.87 -4.00 1.73
C LEU A 62 -10.71 -5.19 2.67
N LYS A 63 -10.76 -6.40 2.12
CA LYS A 63 -10.59 -7.66 2.84
C LYS A 63 -9.66 -8.60 2.08
N PRO A 64 -9.04 -9.56 2.75
CA PRO A 64 -8.28 -10.61 2.07
C PRO A 64 -9.17 -11.42 1.14
N LEU A 65 -8.59 -11.84 0.03
CA LEU A 65 -9.24 -12.71 -0.95
C LEU A 65 -8.52 -14.06 -1.02
N ARG A 66 -9.28 -15.15 -0.95
CA ARG A 66 -8.81 -16.49 -1.21
C ARG A 66 -9.24 -16.93 -2.61
N ARG A 67 -8.30 -17.47 -3.39
CA ARG A 67 -8.63 -18.05 -4.68
C ARG A 67 -9.38 -19.37 -4.50
N ILE A 68 -10.53 -19.51 -5.17
CA ILE A 68 -11.38 -20.71 -5.12
C ILE A 68 -11.39 -21.49 -6.44
N GLY A 69 -10.91 -20.90 -7.54
CA GLY A 69 -10.84 -21.53 -8.85
C GLY A 69 -9.42 -21.92 -9.27
N PRO A 70 -9.26 -22.52 -10.45
CA PRO A 70 -7.95 -22.80 -11.04
C PRO A 70 -7.10 -21.52 -11.15
N LYS A 71 -5.77 -21.69 -11.16
CA LYS A 71 -4.85 -20.56 -11.37
C LYS A 71 -5.17 -19.83 -12.69
N GLY A 72 -5.36 -18.52 -12.62
CA GLY A 72 -5.71 -17.68 -13.77
C GLY A 72 -7.20 -17.53 -14.04
N SER A 73 -8.10 -18.23 -13.29
CA SER A 73 -9.56 -18.12 -13.49
C SER A 73 -10.17 -16.80 -13.00
N GLY A 74 -9.46 -16.05 -12.16
CA GLY A 74 -9.98 -14.83 -11.54
C GLY A 74 -11.08 -15.06 -10.48
N GLN A 75 -11.29 -16.31 -10.05
CA GLN A 75 -12.32 -16.64 -9.07
C GLN A 75 -11.78 -16.54 -7.65
N PHE A 76 -12.37 -15.63 -6.86
CA PHE A 76 -11.95 -15.34 -5.48
C PHE A 76 -13.18 -15.23 -4.58
N GLU A 77 -12.97 -15.49 -3.29
CA GLU A 77 -13.94 -15.22 -2.22
C GLU A 77 -13.28 -14.37 -1.13
N GLU A 78 -14.07 -13.56 -0.45
CA GLU A 78 -13.61 -12.82 0.72
C GLU A 78 -13.45 -13.75 1.92
N ILE A 79 -12.36 -13.60 2.66
CA ILE A 79 -12.10 -14.32 3.91
C ILE A 79 -11.73 -13.34 5.03
N SER A 80 -11.79 -13.78 6.28
CA SER A 80 -11.32 -12.99 7.41
C SER A 80 -9.79 -12.86 7.42
N TRP A 81 -9.28 -11.83 8.10
CA TRP A 81 -7.84 -11.67 8.30
C TRP A 81 -7.24 -12.85 9.07
N ASN A 82 -7.93 -13.37 10.08
CA ASN A 82 -7.45 -14.55 10.81
C ASN A 82 -7.31 -15.76 9.88
N ALA A 83 -8.35 -16.07 9.09
CA ALA A 83 -8.28 -17.16 8.13
C ALA A 83 -7.17 -16.98 7.07
N ALA A 84 -6.89 -15.74 6.65
CA ALA A 84 -5.80 -15.46 5.71
C ALA A 84 -4.44 -15.68 6.36
N LEU A 85 -4.24 -15.21 7.59
CA LEU A 85 -2.99 -15.37 8.34
C LEU A 85 -2.73 -16.83 8.68
N ASP A 86 -3.76 -17.58 9.12
CA ASP A 86 -3.65 -19.01 9.39
C ASP A 86 -3.20 -19.78 8.13
N GLN A 87 -3.83 -19.50 6.99
CA GLN A 87 -3.45 -20.12 5.71
C GLN A 87 -1.99 -19.84 5.31
N VAL A 88 -1.51 -18.62 5.52
CA VAL A 88 -0.11 -18.25 5.22
C VAL A 88 0.84 -18.97 6.18
N ALA A 89 0.52 -18.99 7.48
CA ALA A 89 1.32 -19.68 8.50
C ALA A 89 1.42 -21.18 8.23
N GLU A 90 0.29 -21.83 7.94
CA GLU A 90 0.26 -23.25 7.58
C GLU A 90 1.09 -23.56 6.33
N ALA A 91 1.01 -22.69 5.30
CA ALA A 91 1.78 -22.87 4.08
C ALA A 91 3.30 -22.76 4.34
N PHE A 92 3.73 -21.82 5.18
CA PHE A 92 5.15 -21.68 5.56
C PHE A 92 5.63 -22.88 6.40
N GLN A 93 4.86 -23.31 7.39
CA GLN A 93 5.18 -24.47 8.20
C GLN A 93 5.29 -25.75 7.34
N LYS A 94 4.36 -25.94 6.43
CA LYS A 94 4.40 -27.05 5.48
C LYS A 94 5.65 -27.02 4.61
N ALA A 95 5.98 -25.86 4.04
CA ALA A 95 7.16 -25.69 3.21
C ALA A 95 8.45 -25.99 4.00
N GLU A 96 8.54 -25.52 5.25
CA GLU A 96 9.67 -25.79 6.13
C GLU A 96 9.81 -27.30 6.44
N ILE A 97 8.73 -27.98 6.76
CA ILE A 97 8.73 -29.42 7.06
C ILE A 97 9.12 -30.26 5.82
N GLU A 98 8.60 -29.92 4.65
CA GLU A 98 8.79 -30.71 3.43
C GLU A 98 10.12 -30.41 2.72
N HIS A 99 10.64 -29.18 2.85
CA HIS A 99 11.77 -28.71 2.03
C HIS A 99 12.87 -27.98 2.80
N GLY A 100 12.74 -27.82 4.13
CA GLY A 100 13.67 -27.07 4.98
C GLY A 100 13.39 -25.57 5.02
N SER A 101 13.97 -24.90 6.01
CA SER A 101 13.71 -23.45 6.26
C SER A 101 14.12 -22.57 5.09
N GLU A 102 15.11 -22.97 4.29
CA GLU A 102 15.58 -22.23 3.12
C GLU A 102 14.55 -22.16 1.97
N SER A 103 13.49 -22.98 2.04
CA SER A 103 12.40 -22.94 1.03
C SER A 103 11.53 -21.68 1.14
N VAL A 104 11.53 -21.04 2.30
CA VAL A 104 10.83 -19.75 2.54
C VAL A 104 11.83 -18.62 2.39
N TRP A 105 11.90 -18.07 1.19
CA TRP A 105 12.86 -17.04 0.87
C TRP A 105 12.20 -15.66 0.83
N PRO A 106 12.48 -14.76 1.81
CA PRO A 106 11.93 -13.42 1.80
C PRO A 106 12.52 -12.60 0.65
N TYR A 107 11.66 -12.04 -0.17
CA TYR A 107 12.02 -11.03 -1.16
C TYR A 107 11.51 -9.67 -0.69
N TYR A 108 12.41 -8.72 -0.53
CA TYR A 108 12.06 -7.37 -0.11
C TYR A 108 12.85 -6.34 -0.90
N TYR A 109 12.32 -5.15 -0.99
CA TYR A 109 13.00 -3.98 -1.51
C TYR A 109 13.00 -2.90 -0.44
N ALA A 110 14.09 -2.13 -0.38
CA ALA A 110 14.17 -1.03 0.57
C ALA A 110 13.04 -0.02 0.31
N GLY A 111 12.27 0.28 1.33
CA GLY A 111 11.27 1.35 1.30
C GLY A 111 11.96 2.71 1.24
N THR A 112 11.54 3.67 2.03
CA THR A 112 12.14 5.01 2.14
C THR A 112 13.65 4.94 2.45
N MET A 113 14.45 4.37 1.61
CA MET A 113 15.91 4.25 1.62
C MET A 113 16.60 4.55 2.96
N GLY A 114 15.98 4.13 4.05
CA GLY A 114 16.62 3.92 5.35
C GLY A 114 17.15 5.11 6.10
N LEU A 115 16.72 6.29 5.79
CA LEU A 115 17.15 7.49 6.51
C LEU A 115 15.99 8.15 7.25
N LEU A 116 15.39 7.40 8.13
CA LEU A 116 14.48 7.94 9.14
C LEU A 116 15.14 7.86 10.50
#